data_a2347b5b02e0b7fd78aaa088980f8ca1
#
_entry.id   a2347b5b02e0b7fd78aaa088980f8ca1
#
_cell.length_a   1.000
_cell.length_b   1.000
_cell.length_c   1.000
_cell.angle_alpha   90.00
_cell.angle_beta   90.00
_cell.angle_gamma   90.00
#
_symmetry.space_group_name_H-M   'P 1'
#
loop_
_entity.id
_entity.type
_entity.pdbx_description
1 polymer ?
#
loop_
_entity_poly.entity_id
_entity_poly.type
_entity_poly.pdbx_seq_one_letter_code
_entity_poly.pdbx_strand_id
1 'polypeptide(L)'
;MPPQHCINQYLVDYIADHSIRETEKGWAWTFDPSAYDGLIIGSDHSKILSELSCPVGFYYGEHTIEFKEGELKTMKDLLPKDSPIFGLKDAQHHLMLDQPLPFIENLDRLIQELLTKSS
;
A
#
# COMPACT_ATOMS: atom_id res chain seq x y z
N MET A 1 -12.92 9.32 0.13
CA MET A 1 -11.44 9.22 -0.10
C MET A 1 -11.04 10.30 -1.08
N PRO A 2 -9.94 10.99 -0.87
CA PRO A 2 -9.42 11.89 -1.89
C PRO A 2 -9.09 11.09 -3.17
N PRO A 3 -9.20 11.69 -4.36
CA PRO A 3 -8.83 11.02 -5.59
C PRO A 3 -7.34 10.68 -5.56
N GLN A 4 -7.02 9.40 -5.71
CA GLN A 4 -5.65 8.93 -5.81
C GLN A 4 -5.25 8.92 -7.28
N HIS A 5 -4.12 9.55 -7.56
CA HIS A 5 -3.58 9.52 -8.91
C HIS A 5 -2.98 8.14 -9.21
N CYS A 6 -3.27 7.62 -10.39
CA CYS A 6 -2.63 6.44 -10.95
C CYS A 6 -2.18 6.77 -12.38
N ILE A 7 -0.98 6.36 -12.73
CA ILE A 7 -0.39 6.68 -14.04
C ILE A 7 -0.97 5.77 -15.13
N ASN A 8 -1.30 4.53 -14.78
CA ASN A 8 -1.76 3.52 -15.72
C ASN A 8 -3.30 3.50 -15.81
N GLN A 9 -3.86 4.39 -16.63
CA GLN A 9 -5.30 4.53 -16.79
C GLN A 9 -5.97 3.22 -17.26
N TYR A 10 -5.33 2.44 -18.08
CA TYR A 10 -5.87 1.16 -18.55
C TYR A 10 -6.18 0.18 -17.41
N LEU A 11 -5.27 0.07 -16.41
CA LEU A 11 -5.52 -0.78 -15.26
C LEU A 11 -6.57 -0.20 -14.32
N VAL A 12 -6.63 1.13 -14.21
CA VAL A 12 -7.67 1.81 -13.42
C VAL A 12 -9.06 1.54 -14.02
N ASP A 13 -9.21 1.68 -15.34
CA ASP A 13 -10.47 1.42 -16.03
C ASP A 13 -10.89 -0.04 -15.87
N TYR A 14 -9.96 -0.98 -16.05
CA TYR A 14 -10.21 -2.40 -15.85
C TYR A 14 -10.71 -2.71 -14.42
N ILE A 15 -10.07 -2.14 -13.40
CA ILE A 15 -10.48 -2.34 -12.00
C ILE A 15 -11.85 -1.69 -11.75
N ALA A 16 -12.08 -0.49 -12.29
CA ALA A 16 -13.35 0.21 -12.13
C ALA A 16 -14.51 -0.62 -12.68
N ASP A 17 -14.36 -1.16 -13.90
CA ASP A 17 -15.36 -2.02 -14.55
C ASP A 17 -15.67 -3.29 -13.73
N HIS A 18 -14.67 -3.85 -13.03
CA HIS A 18 -14.85 -5.05 -12.20
C HIS A 18 -15.24 -4.73 -10.75
N SER A 19 -15.27 -3.46 -10.39
CA SER A 19 -15.62 -2.99 -9.03
C SER A 19 -17.08 -2.56 -8.90
N ILE A 20 -17.86 -2.65 -9.98
CA ILE A 20 -19.29 -2.32 -9.99
C ILE A 20 -20.12 -3.55 -10.37
N ARG A 21 -21.37 -3.55 -9.94
CA ARG A 21 -22.37 -4.57 -10.28
C ARG A 21 -23.72 -3.94 -10.56
N GLU A 22 -24.48 -4.56 -11.44
CA GLU A 22 -25.87 -4.19 -11.66
C GLU A 22 -26.74 -4.71 -10.50
N THR A 23 -27.70 -3.88 -10.10
CA THR A 23 -28.69 -4.18 -9.05
C THR A 23 -30.06 -3.73 -9.55
N GLU A 24 -31.14 -4.14 -8.88
CA GLU A 24 -32.50 -3.68 -9.21
C GLU A 24 -32.66 -2.14 -9.14
N LYS A 25 -31.77 -1.46 -8.42
CA LYS A 25 -31.77 0.01 -8.25
C LYS A 25 -30.77 0.73 -9.15
N GLY A 26 -30.10 0.02 -10.07
CA GLY A 26 -29.04 0.51 -10.93
C GLY A 26 -27.67 -0.04 -10.53
N TRP A 27 -26.61 0.66 -10.91
CA TRP A 27 -25.24 0.24 -10.64
C TRP A 27 -24.82 0.58 -9.19
N ALA A 28 -24.12 -0.34 -8.56
CA ALA A 28 -23.56 -0.18 -7.23
C ALA A 28 -22.13 -0.73 -7.16
N TRP A 29 -21.35 -0.27 -6.18
CA TRP A 29 -20.05 -0.83 -5.90
C TRP A 29 -20.17 -2.28 -5.42
N THR A 30 -19.19 -3.11 -5.75
CA THR A 30 -19.12 -4.50 -5.27
C THR A 30 -18.66 -4.59 -3.82
N PHE A 31 -17.92 -3.61 -3.33
CA PHE A 31 -17.51 -3.57 -1.93
C PHE A 31 -18.68 -3.22 -1.01
N ASP A 32 -18.65 -3.71 0.20
CA ASP A 32 -19.64 -3.39 1.23
C ASP A 32 -19.37 -1.99 1.81
N PRO A 33 -20.28 -1.00 1.60
CA PRO A 33 -20.08 0.34 2.16
C PRO A 33 -20.00 0.36 3.69
N SER A 34 -20.61 -0.64 4.37
CA SER A 34 -20.56 -0.76 5.83
C SER A 34 -19.22 -1.30 6.35
N ALA A 35 -18.30 -1.70 5.50
CA ALA A 35 -16.99 -2.20 5.92
C ALA A 35 -16.19 -1.21 6.77
N TYR A 36 -16.49 0.07 6.65
CA TYR A 36 -15.88 1.13 7.46
C TYR A 36 -16.69 1.55 8.68
N ASP A 37 -17.91 0.98 8.86
CA ASP A 37 -18.77 1.30 9.99
C ASP A 37 -18.12 0.75 11.28
N GLY A 38 -17.91 1.63 12.23
CA GLY A 38 -17.24 1.28 13.50
C GLY A 38 -15.72 1.18 13.43
N LEU A 39 -15.09 1.47 12.27
CA LEU A 39 -13.65 1.55 12.19
C LEU A 39 -13.14 2.75 12.99
N ILE A 40 -12.44 2.47 14.08
CA ILE A 40 -11.76 3.49 14.88
C ILE A 40 -10.36 3.68 14.32
N ILE A 41 -10.19 4.75 13.53
CA ILE A 41 -8.87 5.18 13.07
C ILE A 41 -8.38 6.24 14.06
N GLY A 42 -7.26 6.03 14.71
CA GLY A 42 -6.67 7.03 15.60
C GLY A 42 -5.91 6.50 16.80
N SER A 43 -5.73 5.19 16.93
CA SER A 43 -4.76 4.67 17.88
C SER A 43 -3.33 4.87 17.33
N ASP A 44 -2.42 5.24 18.21
CA ASP A 44 -1.00 5.29 17.87
C ASP A 44 -0.46 3.87 17.67
N HIS A 45 -0.27 3.50 16.40
CA HIS A 45 0.27 2.18 16.02
C HIS A 45 1.81 2.15 16.00
N SER A 46 2.47 3.28 16.29
CA SER A 46 3.93 3.38 16.26
C SER A 46 4.60 2.38 17.21
N LYS A 47 4.03 2.22 18.40
CA LYS A 47 4.51 1.25 19.38
C LYS A 47 4.39 -0.20 18.88
N ILE A 48 3.30 -0.53 18.17
CA ILE A 48 3.08 -1.87 17.62
C ILE A 48 4.16 -2.21 16.59
N LEU A 49 4.49 -1.28 15.70
CA LEU A 49 5.53 -1.48 14.69
C LEU A 49 6.90 -1.76 15.32
N SER A 50 7.26 -1.06 16.40
CA SER A 50 8.54 -1.24 17.09
C SER A 50 8.63 -2.55 17.90
N GLU A 51 7.50 -3.17 18.23
CA GLU A 51 7.40 -4.40 19.03
C GLU A 51 7.22 -5.67 18.16
N LEU A 52 7.20 -5.54 16.82
CA LEU A 52 7.06 -6.69 15.93
C LEU A 52 8.26 -7.62 16.05
N SER A 53 7.97 -8.90 16.27
CA SER A 53 8.98 -9.96 16.36
C SER A 53 9.21 -10.72 15.04
N CYS A 54 8.40 -10.47 14.03
CA CYS A 54 8.57 -11.02 12.69
C CYS A 54 9.43 -10.10 11.81
N PRO A 55 10.11 -10.62 10.79
CA PRO A 55 10.77 -9.80 9.79
C PRO A 55 9.78 -8.86 9.10
N VAL A 56 10.14 -7.60 8.97
CA VAL A 56 9.30 -6.56 8.37
C VAL A 56 10.04 -5.91 7.22
N GLY A 57 9.36 -5.73 6.11
CA GLY A 57 9.84 -4.95 4.97
C GLY A 57 8.85 -3.85 4.63
N PHE A 58 9.35 -2.73 4.13
CA PHE A 58 8.53 -1.59 3.77
C PHE A 58 8.73 -1.22 2.31
N TYR A 59 7.60 -1.13 1.58
CA TYR A 59 7.59 -0.81 0.16
C TYR A 59 6.62 0.33 -0.12
N TYR A 60 7.07 1.36 -0.83
CA TYR A 60 6.28 2.57 -1.08
C TYR A 60 6.53 3.13 -2.49
N GLY A 61 5.58 3.90 -3.03
CA GLY A 61 5.76 4.67 -4.27
C GLY A 61 6.42 6.01 -3.96
N GLU A 62 7.46 6.38 -4.71
CA GLU A 62 8.25 7.61 -4.46
C GLU A 62 7.43 8.90 -4.62
N HIS A 63 6.35 8.85 -5.41
CA HIS A 63 5.45 9.98 -5.62
C HIS A 63 4.14 9.91 -4.84
N THR A 64 4.05 9.01 -3.84
CA THR A 64 2.84 8.92 -3.04
C THR A 64 2.59 10.22 -2.27
N ILE A 65 1.34 10.69 -2.33
CA ILE A 65 0.87 11.85 -1.57
C ILE A 65 0.39 11.50 -0.17
N GLU A 66 0.35 10.22 0.17
CA GLU A 66 -0.11 9.71 1.47
C GLU A 66 0.88 10.04 2.60
N PHE A 67 2.14 10.28 2.27
CA PHE A 67 3.13 10.75 3.24
C PHE A 67 3.31 12.26 3.14
N LYS A 68 3.02 12.94 4.25
CA LYS A 68 3.42 14.33 4.43
C LYS A 68 4.92 14.42 4.66
N GLU A 69 5.44 15.64 4.58
CA GLU A 69 6.85 15.90 4.85
C GLU A 69 7.25 15.35 6.24
N GLY A 70 8.28 14.51 6.27
CA GLY A 70 8.79 13.87 7.47
C GLY A 70 8.11 12.55 7.89
N GLU A 71 6.89 12.25 7.42
CA GLU A 71 6.19 11.02 7.83
C GLU A 71 6.89 9.76 7.30
N LEU A 72 7.43 9.79 6.09
CA LEU A 72 8.22 8.69 5.54
C LEU A 72 9.47 8.42 6.41
N LYS A 73 10.12 9.48 6.91
CA LYS A 73 11.24 9.33 7.84
C LYS A 73 10.77 8.69 9.14
N THR A 74 9.69 9.18 9.71
CA THR A 74 9.10 8.62 10.93
C THR A 74 8.75 7.13 10.76
N MET A 75 8.14 6.75 9.64
CA MET A 75 7.86 5.35 9.33
C MET A 75 9.14 4.50 9.30
N LYS A 76 10.20 5.00 8.65
CA LYS A 76 11.50 4.32 8.60
C LYS A 76 12.13 4.15 9.99
N ASP A 77 12.00 5.17 10.83
CA ASP A 77 12.54 5.17 12.18
C ASP A 77 11.78 4.22 13.14
N LEU A 78 10.50 3.91 12.83
CA LEU A 78 9.65 3.01 13.62
C LEU A 78 9.83 1.53 13.25
N LEU A 79 10.36 1.22 12.06
CA LEU A 79 10.56 -0.15 11.63
C LEU A 79 11.67 -0.83 12.44
N PRO A 80 11.58 -2.16 12.64
CA PRO A 80 12.67 -2.92 13.23
C PRO A 80 14.00 -2.63 12.52
N LYS A 81 15.09 -2.63 13.31
CA LYS A 81 16.42 -2.41 12.75
C LYS A 81 16.70 -3.39 11.60
N ASP A 82 17.34 -2.89 10.57
CA ASP A 82 17.69 -3.65 9.36
C ASP A 82 16.48 -4.10 8.50
N SER A 83 15.29 -3.55 8.73
CA SER A 83 14.16 -3.76 7.84
C SER A 83 14.49 -3.29 6.41
N PRO A 84 14.33 -4.14 5.38
CA PRO A 84 14.51 -3.71 4.00
C PRO A 84 13.44 -2.69 3.61
N ILE A 85 13.86 -1.61 2.94
CA ILE A 85 12.99 -0.51 2.56
C ILE A 85 13.22 -0.19 1.09
N PHE A 86 12.17 -0.32 0.28
CA PHE A 86 12.20 -0.02 -1.15
C PHE A 86 11.25 1.11 -1.52
N GLY A 87 11.76 2.11 -2.23
CA GLY A 87 10.96 3.07 -2.97
C GLY A 87 10.81 2.63 -4.41
N LEU A 88 9.59 2.55 -4.91
CA LEU A 88 9.32 2.29 -6.32
C LEU A 88 9.33 3.62 -7.08
N LYS A 89 10.29 3.76 -7.98
CA LYS A 89 10.44 4.94 -8.81
C LYS A 89 9.21 5.14 -9.72
N ASP A 90 8.85 6.39 -9.93
CA ASP A 90 7.74 6.79 -10.80
C ASP A 90 6.39 6.14 -10.44
N ALA A 91 6.18 5.77 -9.18
CA ALA A 91 4.93 5.21 -8.68
C ALA A 91 4.28 6.10 -7.62
N GLN A 92 2.96 6.18 -7.69
CA GLN A 92 2.10 6.82 -6.70
C GLN A 92 1.75 5.85 -5.56
N HIS A 93 0.62 6.06 -4.88
CA HIS A 93 0.18 5.20 -3.78
C HIS A 93 -0.14 3.77 -4.24
N HIS A 94 -0.80 3.61 -5.37
CA HIS A 94 -1.11 2.31 -5.95
C HIS A 94 0.02 1.79 -6.85
N LEU A 95 1.18 1.57 -6.26
CA LEU A 95 2.41 1.24 -6.98
C LEU A 95 2.28 0.03 -7.90
N MET A 96 1.47 -0.98 -7.53
CA MET A 96 1.20 -2.16 -8.36
C MET A 96 0.41 -1.84 -9.64
N LEU A 97 -0.32 -0.73 -9.65
CA LEU A 97 -1.05 -0.27 -10.84
C LEU A 97 -0.19 0.64 -11.71
N ASP A 98 0.63 1.47 -11.07
CA ASP A 98 1.49 2.42 -11.77
C ASP A 98 2.66 1.72 -12.48
N GLN A 99 3.30 0.80 -11.79
CA GLN A 99 4.53 0.14 -12.22
C GLN A 99 4.46 -1.39 -11.99
N PRO A 100 3.57 -2.13 -12.67
CA PRO A 100 3.28 -3.53 -12.33
C PRO A 100 4.49 -4.46 -12.43
N LEU A 101 5.32 -4.35 -13.46
CA LEU A 101 6.49 -5.21 -13.63
C LEU A 101 7.60 -4.87 -12.64
N PRO A 102 8.04 -3.59 -12.51
CA PRO A 102 9.00 -3.21 -11.49
C PRO A 102 8.50 -3.49 -10.06
N PHE A 103 7.18 -3.41 -9.82
CA PHE A 103 6.58 -3.78 -8.54
C PHE A 103 6.85 -5.24 -8.19
N ILE A 104 6.60 -6.17 -9.12
CA ILE A 104 6.81 -7.61 -8.91
C ILE A 104 8.30 -7.91 -8.68
N GLU A 105 9.17 -7.32 -9.48
CA GLU A 105 10.62 -7.49 -9.38
C GLU A 105 11.16 -7.06 -8.01
N ASN A 106 10.77 -5.88 -7.54
CA ASN A 106 11.19 -5.37 -6.26
C ASN A 106 10.52 -6.10 -5.08
N LEU A 107 9.28 -6.56 -5.25
CA LEU A 107 8.60 -7.37 -4.24
C LEU A 107 9.31 -8.71 -4.05
N ASP A 108 9.72 -9.37 -5.14
CA ASP A 108 10.50 -10.61 -5.06
C ASP A 108 11.81 -10.39 -4.29
N ARG A 109 12.55 -9.34 -4.63
CA ARG A 109 13.78 -8.98 -3.90
C ARG A 109 13.51 -8.72 -2.41
N LEU A 110 12.46 -7.99 -2.08
CA LEU A 110 12.07 -7.72 -0.70
C LEU A 110 11.80 -9.01 0.06
N ILE A 111 11.05 -9.93 -0.54
CA ILE A 111 10.76 -11.24 0.05
C ILE A 111 12.05 -12.05 0.27
N GLN A 112 12.94 -12.10 -0.71
CA GLN A 112 14.22 -12.80 -0.58
C GLN A 112 15.08 -12.24 0.56
N GLU A 113 15.14 -10.92 0.72
CA GLU A 113 15.83 -10.28 1.82
C GLU A 113 15.21 -10.62 3.19
N LEU A 114 13.89 -10.69 3.28
CA LEU A 114 13.19 -11.07 4.51
C LEU A 114 13.45 -12.53 4.88
N LEU A 115 13.45 -13.44 3.89
CA LEU A 115 13.72 -14.86 4.11
C LEU A 115 15.14 -15.12 4.60
N THR A 116 16.12 -14.39 4.07
CA THR A 116 17.53 -14.53 4.52
C THR A 116 17.75 -14.04 5.94
N LYS A 117 16.94 -13.09 6.43
CA LYS A 117 17.01 -12.57 7.81
C LYS A 117 16.27 -13.44 8.82
N SER A 118 15.42 -14.33 8.36
CA SER A 118 14.65 -15.26 9.20
C SER A 118 15.41 -16.57 9.52
N SER A 119 16.56 -16.76 8.91
CA SER A 119 17.44 -17.94 9.08
C SER A 119 18.58 -17.64 10.04
#